data_a3effd80ff4ab2e448142d5b2331e1bd
#
_entry.id   a3effd80ff4ab2e448142d5b2331e1bd
#
_cell.length_a   1.000
_cell.length_b   1.000
_cell.length_c   1.000
_cell.angle_alpha   90.00
_cell.angle_beta   90.00
_cell.angle_gamma   90.00
#
_symmetry.space_group_name_H-M   'P 1'
#
loop_
_entity.id
_entity.type
_entity.pdbx_description
1 polymer ?
#
loop_
_entity_poly.entity_id
_entity_poly.type
_entity_poly.pdbx_seq_one_letter_code
_entity_poly.pdbx_strand_id
1 'polypeptide(L)'
;MDDKEKDMDEVRLSLKEIMKKDMEDELIHGIKVCNLAFHFGRRLGLSYDRAIELATAGLLHDMGKLQMSRHLYGRDEESLEVEEIVRTRSHARITYDILMRYDYSDYVLETILYHHENYDGTGYPRNLVATDIPEGARMLRLVDAFVSLTSDKAYRKAFDKQTAIELMIEEVKNFDMRYFLAFLKMVHEIDVDQVIAFEKLEVDL
;
A
#
# COMPACT_ATOMS: atom_id res chain seq x y z
N MET A 1 -1.61 -18.45 -40.83
CA MET A 1 -1.26 -17.72 -39.62
C MET A 1 0.20 -18.02 -39.35
N ASP A 2 1.03 -17.00 -39.40
CA ASP A 2 2.48 -17.10 -39.30
C ASP A 2 2.87 -17.47 -37.87
N ASP A 3 3.88 -18.33 -37.66
CA ASP A 3 4.33 -18.76 -36.32
C ASP A 3 4.66 -17.58 -35.42
N LYS A 4 5.07 -16.44 -36.00
CA LYS A 4 5.31 -15.19 -35.30
C LYS A 4 4.03 -14.51 -34.78
N GLU A 5 2.89 -14.67 -35.46
CA GLU A 5 1.60 -14.14 -35.00
C GLU A 5 1.06 -14.92 -33.81
N LYS A 6 1.23 -16.26 -33.82
CA LYS A 6 0.90 -17.12 -32.68
C LYS A 6 1.75 -16.83 -31.45
N ASP A 7 3.05 -16.62 -31.63
CA ASP A 7 3.99 -16.30 -30.54
C ASP A 7 3.64 -14.94 -29.91
N MET A 8 3.28 -13.95 -30.73
CA MET A 8 2.84 -12.62 -30.26
C MET A 8 1.50 -12.65 -29.51
N ASP A 9 0.55 -13.49 -29.93
CA ASP A 9 -0.73 -13.62 -29.24
C ASP A 9 -0.60 -14.37 -27.91
N GLU A 10 0.27 -15.35 -27.82
CA GLU A 10 0.61 -16.07 -26.58
C GLU A 10 1.28 -15.16 -25.56
N VAL A 11 2.23 -14.34 -25.99
CA VAL A 11 2.88 -13.30 -25.17
C VAL A 11 1.84 -12.25 -24.68
N ARG A 12 0.93 -11.81 -25.54
CA ARG A 12 -0.13 -10.84 -25.17
C ARG A 12 -1.11 -11.40 -24.13
N LEU A 13 -1.46 -12.68 -24.23
CA LEU A 13 -2.33 -13.37 -23.26
C LEU A 13 -1.63 -13.49 -21.91
N SER A 14 -0.35 -13.90 -21.89
CA SER A 14 0.46 -13.98 -20.69
C SER A 14 0.60 -12.62 -19.99
N LEU A 15 0.85 -11.55 -20.73
CA LEU A 15 0.92 -10.19 -20.19
C LEU A 15 -0.40 -9.72 -19.57
N LYS A 16 -1.54 -10.03 -20.20
CA LYS A 16 -2.86 -9.69 -19.66
C LYS A 16 -3.15 -10.40 -18.34
N GLU A 17 -2.76 -11.66 -18.23
CA GLU A 17 -2.95 -12.45 -17.02
C GLU A 17 -2.08 -11.92 -15.87
N ILE A 18 -0.82 -11.57 -16.14
CA ILE A 18 0.08 -10.96 -15.15
C ILE A 18 -0.50 -9.62 -14.68
N MET A 19 -0.89 -8.74 -15.60
CA MET A 19 -1.50 -7.44 -15.25
C MET A 19 -2.77 -7.58 -14.44
N LYS A 20 -3.61 -8.57 -14.75
CA LYS A 20 -4.83 -8.86 -14.00
C LYS A 20 -4.50 -9.27 -12.57
N LYS A 21 -3.51 -10.15 -12.42
CA LYS A 21 -3.06 -10.61 -11.11
C LYS A 21 -2.48 -9.47 -10.27
N ASP A 22 -1.61 -8.64 -10.85
CA ASP A 22 -1.03 -7.48 -10.16
C ASP A 22 -2.12 -6.51 -9.69
N MET A 23 -3.14 -6.26 -10.52
CA MET A 23 -4.28 -5.43 -10.15
C MET A 23 -5.09 -6.04 -9.00
N GLU A 24 -5.32 -7.36 -9.03
CA GLU A 24 -6.02 -8.08 -7.95
C GLU A 24 -5.23 -7.99 -6.64
N ASP A 25 -3.91 -8.20 -6.70
CA ASP A 25 -3.04 -8.18 -5.52
C ASP A 25 -2.98 -6.77 -4.89
N GLU A 26 -2.86 -5.70 -5.70
CA GLU A 26 -2.88 -4.32 -5.21
C GLU A 26 -4.24 -3.92 -4.65
N LEU A 27 -5.35 -4.36 -5.26
CA LEU A 27 -6.69 -4.09 -4.75
C LEU A 27 -6.93 -4.80 -3.41
N ILE A 28 -6.56 -6.07 -3.30
CA ILE A 28 -6.65 -6.84 -2.05
C ILE A 28 -5.81 -6.19 -0.95
N HIS A 29 -4.59 -5.75 -1.28
CA HIS A 29 -3.73 -5.02 -0.36
C HIS A 29 -4.41 -3.73 0.13
N GLY A 30 -4.92 -2.91 -0.78
CA GLY A 30 -5.64 -1.68 -0.45
C GLY A 30 -6.85 -1.91 0.45
N ILE A 31 -7.64 -2.97 0.22
CA ILE A 31 -8.78 -3.34 1.07
C ILE A 31 -8.32 -3.71 2.49
N LYS A 32 -7.27 -4.52 2.63
CA LYS A 32 -6.70 -4.89 3.93
C LYS A 32 -6.20 -3.66 4.70
N VAL A 33 -5.48 -2.77 4.02
CA VAL A 33 -4.98 -1.51 4.60
C VAL A 33 -6.16 -0.62 5.00
N CYS A 34 -7.18 -0.48 4.17
CA CYS A 34 -8.42 0.27 4.45
C CYS A 34 -9.08 -0.21 5.76
N ASN A 35 -9.34 -1.51 5.86
CA ASN A 35 -10.02 -2.09 7.02
C ASN A 35 -9.21 -1.86 8.30
N LEU A 36 -7.92 -2.15 8.28
CA LEU A 36 -7.06 -2.00 9.45
C LEU A 36 -6.87 -0.51 9.83
N ALA A 37 -6.75 0.38 8.83
CA ALA A 37 -6.65 1.82 9.04
C ALA A 37 -7.90 2.40 9.70
N PHE A 38 -9.10 1.97 9.28
CA PHE A 38 -10.35 2.34 9.93
C PHE A 38 -10.36 1.95 11.40
N HIS A 39 -10.07 0.67 11.70
CA HIS A 39 -10.04 0.17 13.07
C HIS A 39 -8.99 0.90 13.92
N PHE A 40 -7.82 1.15 13.36
CA PHE A 40 -6.75 1.89 14.04
C PHE A 40 -7.17 3.34 14.34
N GLY A 41 -7.72 4.06 13.36
CA GLY A 41 -8.24 5.42 13.55
C GLY A 41 -9.31 5.48 14.63
N ARG A 42 -10.27 4.55 14.62
CA ARG A 42 -11.31 4.46 15.66
C ARG A 42 -10.72 4.16 17.04
N ARG A 43 -9.70 3.32 17.11
CA ARG A 43 -8.99 3.00 18.37
C ARG A 43 -8.24 4.20 18.95
N LEU A 44 -7.72 5.06 18.10
CA LEU A 44 -7.08 6.32 18.47
C LEU A 44 -8.08 7.43 18.88
N GLY A 45 -9.37 7.19 18.73
CA GLY A 45 -10.41 8.16 19.07
C GLY A 45 -10.73 9.16 17.96
N LEU A 46 -10.33 8.91 16.74
CA LEU A 46 -10.75 9.73 15.59
C LEU A 46 -12.27 9.69 15.44
N SER A 47 -12.86 10.79 14.97
CA SER A 47 -14.27 10.81 14.57
C SER A 47 -14.54 9.73 13.51
N TYR A 48 -15.81 9.35 13.33
CA TYR A 48 -16.17 8.37 12.31
C TYR A 48 -15.72 8.85 10.92
N ASP A 49 -16.01 10.09 10.58
CA ASP A 49 -15.66 10.68 9.27
C ASP A 49 -14.15 10.71 9.06
N ARG A 50 -13.37 11.10 10.08
CA ARG A 50 -11.92 11.11 9.99
C ARG A 50 -11.32 9.70 9.87
N ALA A 51 -11.91 8.70 10.51
CA ALA A 51 -11.51 7.31 10.34
C ALA A 51 -11.85 6.78 8.94
N ILE A 52 -12.98 7.19 8.36
CA ILE A 52 -13.32 6.91 6.96
C ILE A 52 -12.32 7.55 6.00
N GLU A 53 -11.91 8.79 6.22
CA GLU A 53 -10.89 9.45 5.39
C GLU A 53 -9.54 8.70 5.45
N LEU A 54 -9.11 8.27 6.64
CA LEU A 54 -7.90 7.47 6.80
C LEU A 54 -8.01 6.12 6.07
N ALA A 55 -9.16 5.46 6.19
CA ALA A 55 -9.46 4.21 5.50
C ALA A 55 -9.48 4.39 3.97
N THR A 56 -10.07 5.48 3.49
CA THR A 56 -10.09 5.84 2.07
C THR A 56 -8.68 6.05 1.54
N ALA A 57 -7.83 6.77 2.30
CA ALA A 57 -6.42 6.90 1.96
C ALA A 57 -5.74 5.53 1.90
N GLY A 58 -6.02 4.63 2.85
CA GLY A 58 -5.50 3.27 2.86
C GLY A 58 -5.93 2.42 1.66
N LEU A 59 -7.19 2.59 1.21
CA LEU A 59 -7.68 1.89 0.01
C LEU A 59 -6.96 2.34 -1.27
N LEU A 60 -6.66 3.64 -1.37
CA LEU A 60 -6.26 4.27 -2.63
C LEU A 60 -4.76 4.56 -2.72
N HIS A 61 -3.97 4.41 -1.64
CA HIS A 61 -2.59 4.89 -1.54
C HIS A 61 -1.68 4.40 -2.67
N ASP A 62 -1.91 3.20 -3.16
CA ASP A 62 -1.08 2.51 -4.15
C ASP A 62 -1.64 2.52 -5.58
N MET A 63 -2.72 3.27 -5.87
CA MET A 63 -3.31 3.33 -7.21
C MET A 63 -2.30 3.74 -8.31
N GLY A 64 -1.29 4.52 -7.97
CA GLY A 64 -0.23 4.92 -8.89
C GLY A 64 0.59 3.73 -9.41
N LYS A 65 0.70 2.65 -8.66
CA LYS A 65 1.38 1.41 -9.10
C LYS A 65 0.67 0.79 -10.31
N LEU A 66 -0.67 0.82 -10.34
CA LEU A 66 -1.46 0.29 -11.47
C LEU A 66 -1.20 1.07 -12.76
N GLN A 67 -0.95 2.38 -12.67
CA GLN A 67 -0.58 3.18 -13.84
C GLN A 67 0.84 2.85 -14.32
N MET A 68 1.73 2.54 -13.39
CA MET A 68 3.14 2.22 -13.69
C MET A 68 3.30 0.85 -14.34
N SER A 69 2.58 -0.16 -13.88
CA SER A 69 2.63 -1.52 -14.44
C SER A 69 2.28 -1.52 -15.94
N ARG A 70 1.37 -0.66 -16.40
CA ARG A 70 1.05 -0.51 -17.84
C ARG A 70 2.25 -0.08 -18.70
N HIS A 71 3.23 0.61 -18.13
CA HIS A 71 4.44 1.08 -18.85
C HIS A 71 5.63 0.14 -18.77
N LEU A 72 5.61 -0.83 -17.84
CA LEU A 72 6.68 -1.82 -17.65
C LEU A 72 6.58 -2.99 -18.62
N TYR A 73 5.36 -3.38 -19.00
CA TYR A 73 5.14 -4.50 -19.90
C TYR A 73 5.56 -4.15 -21.34
N GLY A 74 6.74 -4.66 -21.77
CA GLY A 74 7.26 -4.54 -23.13
C GLY A 74 8.64 -3.90 -23.27
N ARG A 75 9.41 -3.75 -22.21
CA ARG A 75 10.80 -3.26 -22.21
C ARG A 75 11.81 -4.33 -21.80
N ASP A 76 13.05 -4.21 -22.32
CA ASP A 76 14.15 -5.12 -22.04
C ASP A 76 14.62 -5.08 -20.60
N GLU A 77 14.98 -6.26 -20.05
CA GLU A 77 15.27 -6.49 -18.61
C GLU A 77 16.43 -5.67 -18.04
N GLU A 78 17.44 -5.30 -18.82
CA GLU A 78 18.66 -4.62 -18.32
C GLU A 78 18.46 -3.16 -17.88
N SER A 79 17.39 -2.50 -18.28
CA SER A 79 17.09 -1.10 -17.88
C SER A 79 16.20 -0.98 -16.63
N LEU A 80 15.75 -2.11 -16.08
CA LEU A 80 14.65 -2.14 -15.11
C LEU A 80 15.07 -1.78 -13.66
N GLU A 81 16.28 -2.16 -13.20
CA GLU A 81 16.60 -2.07 -11.77
C GLU A 81 16.66 -0.64 -11.19
N VAL A 82 17.30 0.31 -11.85
CA VAL A 82 17.39 1.70 -11.36
C VAL A 82 16.11 2.48 -11.63
N GLU A 83 15.48 2.25 -12.78
CA GLU A 83 14.20 2.84 -13.13
C GLU A 83 13.07 2.31 -12.23
N GLU A 84 13.13 1.05 -11.80
CA GLU A 84 12.16 0.41 -10.91
C GLU A 84 12.17 1.04 -9.51
N ILE A 85 13.36 1.33 -8.94
CA ILE A 85 13.48 2.01 -7.65
C ILE A 85 12.93 3.45 -7.73
N VAL A 86 13.27 4.19 -8.78
CA VAL A 86 12.77 5.56 -8.98
C VAL A 86 11.26 5.55 -9.20
N ARG A 87 10.74 4.59 -9.94
CA ARG A 87 9.31 4.41 -10.20
C ARG A 87 8.57 3.99 -8.95
N THR A 88 9.07 2.99 -8.21
CA THR A 88 8.46 2.55 -6.95
C THR A 88 8.30 3.72 -5.98
N ARG A 89 9.24 4.67 -5.94
CA ARG A 89 9.13 5.88 -5.10
C ARG A 89 8.18 6.94 -5.66
N SER A 90 7.79 6.86 -6.92
CA SER A 90 6.90 7.87 -7.54
C SER A 90 5.41 7.54 -7.43
N HIS A 91 5.01 6.29 -7.07
CA HIS A 91 3.59 5.89 -7.06
C HIS A 91 2.74 6.77 -6.14
N ALA A 92 3.23 7.16 -4.95
CA ALA A 92 2.50 8.02 -4.04
C ALA A 92 2.19 9.39 -4.66
N ARG A 93 3.16 9.97 -5.39
CA ARG A 93 2.96 11.21 -6.13
C ARG A 93 2.00 11.02 -7.29
N ILE A 94 2.11 9.94 -8.05
CA ILE A 94 1.20 9.62 -9.16
C ILE A 94 -0.23 9.45 -8.64
N THR A 95 -0.40 8.72 -7.53
CA THR A 95 -1.71 8.57 -6.88
C THR A 95 -2.29 9.94 -6.50
N TYR A 96 -1.50 10.79 -5.85
CA TYR A 96 -1.89 12.14 -5.48
C TYR A 96 -2.32 12.95 -6.71
N ASP A 97 -1.53 12.98 -7.80
CA ASP A 97 -1.81 13.73 -9.02
C ASP A 97 -3.07 13.23 -9.77
N ILE A 98 -3.42 11.96 -9.62
CA ILE A 98 -4.68 11.40 -10.10
C ILE A 98 -5.84 11.91 -9.24
N LEU A 99 -5.74 11.73 -7.93
CA LEU A 99 -6.85 11.94 -6.99
C LEU A 99 -7.14 13.42 -6.73
N MET A 100 -6.15 14.32 -6.84
CA MET A 100 -6.36 15.78 -6.73
C MET A 100 -7.33 16.37 -7.75
N ARG A 101 -7.71 15.60 -8.78
CA ARG A 101 -8.72 15.98 -9.78
C ARG A 101 -10.15 15.66 -9.34
N TYR A 102 -10.30 14.99 -8.20
CA TYR A 102 -11.56 14.59 -7.62
C TYR A 102 -11.74 15.26 -6.26
N ASP A 103 -12.94 15.22 -5.73
CA ASP A 103 -13.31 15.90 -4.48
C ASP A 103 -12.91 15.09 -3.22
N TYR A 104 -11.59 14.86 -3.06
CA TYR A 104 -11.02 14.30 -1.83
C TYR A 104 -10.49 15.43 -0.94
N SER A 105 -10.61 15.24 0.39
CA SER A 105 -10.08 16.20 1.36
C SER A 105 -8.54 16.25 1.31
N ASP A 106 -7.97 17.39 1.71
CA ASP A 106 -6.53 17.55 1.86
C ASP A 106 -5.95 16.48 2.78
N TYR A 107 -6.70 16.07 3.82
CA TYR A 107 -6.27 15.00 4.70
C TYR A 107 -6.03 13.68 3.96
N VAL A 108 -6.93 13.26 3.08
CA VAL A 108 -6.78 12.04 2.26
C VAL A 108 -5.60 12.19 1.31
N LEU A 109 -5.52 13.32 0.60
CA LEU A 109 -4.48 13.57 -0.39
C LEU A 109 -3.08 13.62 0.23
N GLU A 110 -2.91 14.35 1.33
CA GLU A 110 -1.63 14.43 2.05
C GLU A 110 -1.25 13.10 2.72
N THR A 111 -2.23 12.38 3.26
CA THR A 111 -2.00 11.04 3.81
C THR A 111 -1.39 10.13 2.74
N ILE A 112 -1.95 10.14 1.53
CA ILE A 112 -1.46 9.34 0.40
C ILE A 112 -0.08 9.83 -0.06
N LEU A 113 0.11 11.14 -0.23
CA LEU A 113 1.37 11.67 -0.75
C LEU A 113 2.56 11.35 0.14
N TYR A 114 2.36 11.34 1.47
CA TYR A 114 3.43 11.25 2.45
C TYR A 114 3.49 9.91 3.21
N HIS A 115 2.72 8.89 2.81
CA HIS A 115 2.67 7.62 3.54
C HIS A 115 4.01 6.83 3.55
N HIS A 116 4.97 7.21 2.72
CA HIS A 116 6.32 6.66 2.73
C HIS A 116 7.36 7.57 3.43
N GLU A 117 6.91 8.65 4.06
CA GLU A 117 7.82 9.39 4.95
C GLU A 117 8.11 8.55 6.20
N ASN A 118 9.37 8.54 6.61
CA ASN A 118 9.82 7.92 7.84
C ASN A 118 9.99 8.98 8.92
N TYR A 119 9.62 8.65 10.15
CA TYR A 119 9.62 9.59 11.27
C TYR A 119 11.01 10.21 11.53
N ASP A 120 12.08 9.47 11.19
CA ASP A 120 13.48 9.93 11.28
C ASP A 120 13.95 10.79 10.08
N GLY A 121 13.10 11.05 9.08
CA GLY A 121 13.42 11.84 7.89
C GLY A 121 14.11 11.09 6.76
N THR A 122 14.25 9.77 6.86
CA THR A 122 14.87 8.94 5.80
C THR A 122 13.88 8.51 4.72
N GLY A 123 12.61 8.91 4.85
CA GLY A 123 11.55 8.58 3.92
C GLY A 123 11.52 9.41 2.64
N TYR A 124 10.42 9.35 1.92
CA TYR A 124 10.17 10.12 0.70
C TYR A 124 8.69 10.52 0.60
N PRO A 125 8.31 11.53 -0.21
CA PRO A 125 9.06 12.22 -1.26
C PRO A 125 9.84 13.47 -0.79
N ARG A 126 9.64 13.96 0.43
CA ARG A 126 10.22 15.24 0.90
C ARG A 126 11.19 15.11 2.05
N ASN A 127 11.42 13.92 2.57
CA ASN A 127 12.24 13.67 3.76
C ASN A 127 11.77 14.49 4.98
N LEU A 128 10.45 14.55 5.18
CA LEU A 128 9.84 15.22 6.33
C LEU A 128 10.24 14.50 7.62
N VAL A 129 10.36 15.26 8.71
CA VAL A 129 10.82 14.72 10.00
C VAL A 129 9.73 14.87 11.06
N ALA A 130 9.53 13.82 11.84
CA ALA A 130 8.68 13.81 13.02
C ALA A 130 7.27 14.36 12.74
N THR A 131 6.86 15.43 13.41
CA THR A 131 5.51 16.00 13.30
C THR A 131 5.29 16.86 12.06
N ASP A 132 6.31 17.11 11.25
CA ASP A 132 6.14 17.73 9.93
C ASP A 132 5.45 16.77 8.95
N ILE A 133 5.51 15.45 9.23
CA ILE A 133 4.77 14.44 8.49
C ILE A 133 3.30 14.53 8.89
N PRO A 134 2.34 14.67 7.93
CA PRO A 134 0.91 14.69 8.21
C PRO A 134 0.48 13.51 9.08
N GLU A 135 -0.46 13.77 9.99
CA GLU A 135 -0.90 12.78 10.98
C GLU A 135 -1.40 11.49 10.34
N GLY A 136 -2.23 11.60 9.30
CA GLY A 136 -2.76 10.45 8.56
C GLY A 136 -1.63 9.61 7.93
N ALA A 137 -0.60 10.26 7.38
CA ALA A 137 0.53 9.59 6.77
C ALA A 137 1.33 8.77 7.80
N ARG A 138 1.56 9.30 9.01
CA ARG A 138 2.22 8.57 10.10
C ARG A 138 1.44 7.33 10.53
N MET A 139 0.11 7.42 10.57
CA MET A 139 -0.77 6.30 10.89
C MET A 139 -0.79 5.27 9.75
N LEU A 140 -0.94 5.74 8.51
CA LEU A 140 -1.00 4.87 7.34
C LEU A 140 0.31 4.11 7.14
N ARG A 141 1.47 4.75 7.39
CA ARG A 141 2.79 4.12 7.32
C ARG A 141 2.91 2.86 8.18
N LEU A 142 2.33 2.87 9.39
CA LEU A 142 2.29 1.71 10.29
C LEU A 142 1.41 0.59 9.75
N VAL A 143 0.20 0.96 9.35
CA VAL A 143 -0.80 0.01 8.85
C VAL A 143 -0.30 -0.68 7.59
N ASP A 144 0.21 0.10 6.63
CA ASP A 144 0.75 -0.41 5.36
C ASP A 144 1.94 -1.37 5.61
N ALA A 145 2.90 -0.97 6.45
CA ALA A 145 4.03 -1.83 6.80
C ALA A 145 3.58 -3.17 7.36
N PHE A 146 2.64 -3.17 8.31
CA PHE A 146 2.11 -4.40 8.90
C PHE A 146 1.38 -5.28 7.88
N VAL A 147 0.47 -4.72 7.10
CA VAL A 147 -0.27 -5.47 6.06
C VAL A 147 0.67 -5.99 4.99
N SER A 148 1.68 -5.21 4.60
CA SER A 148 2.72 -5.67 3.66
C SER A 148 3.50 -6.87 4.20
N LEU A 149 3.87 -6.89 5.48
CA LEU A 149 4.57 -8.00 6.12
C LEU A 149 3.70 -9.25 6.24
N THR A 150 2.43 -9.08 6.59
CA THR A 150 1.47 -10.17 6.82
C THR A 150 0.71 -10.62 5.57
N SER A 151 1.11 -10.17 4.39
CA SER A 151 0.56 -10.62 3.10
C SER A 151 1.59 -11.39 2.28
N ASP A 152 1.12 -12.39 1.50
CA ASP A 152 1.95 -13.08 0.52
C ASP A 152 2.45 -12.08 -0.53
N LYS A 153 3.69 -12.21 -0.94
CA LYS A 153 4.31 -11.47 -2.04
C LYS A 153 4.87 -12.47 -3.05
N ALA A 154 5.10 -12.05 -4.28
CA ALA A 154 5.62 -12.93 -5.34
C ALA A 154 6.92 -13.64 -4.94
N TYR A 155 7.76 -13.00 -4.12
CA TYR A 155 9.08 -13.49 -3.71
C TYR A 155 9.13 -14.04 -2.27
N ARG A 156 8.05 -13.95 -1.45
CA ARG A 156 7.98 -14.50 -0.09
C ARG A 156 6.56 -14.76 0.38
N LYS A 157 6.42 -15.70 1.29
CA LYS A 157 5.18 -15.93 2.04
C LYS A 157 4.96 -14.84 3.09
N ALA A 158 3.68 -14.68 3.50
CA ALA A 158 3.30 -13.85 4.62
C ALA A 158 4.06 -14.27 5.89
N PHE A 159 4.53 -13.29 6.66
CA PHE A 159 4.96 -13.52 8.02
C PHE A 159 3.74 -13.67 8.94
N ASP A 160 3.87 -14.46 9.98
CA ASP A 160 2.91 -14.46 11.07
C ASP A 160 2.94 -13.10 11.83
N LYS A 161 1.87 -12.86 12.57
CA LYS A 161 1.69 -11.59 13.29
C LYS A 161 2.87 -11.25 14.21
N GLN A 162 3.40 -12.23 14.93
CA GLN A 162 4.48 -12.01 15.89
C GLN A 162 5.78 -11.61 15.18
N THR A 163 6.15 -12.34 14.13
CA THR A 163 7.32 -12.04 13.30
C THR A 163 7.19 -10.67 12.63
N ALA A 164 6.00 -10.31 12.14
CA ALA A 164 5.77 -8.99 11.56
C ALA A 164 6.00 -7.86 12.59
N ILE A 165 5.53 -8.02 13.82
CA ILE A 165 5.77 -7.07 14.92
C ILE A 165 7.27 -6.95 15.23
N GLU A 166 7.99 -8.06 15.31
CA GLU A 166 9.43 -8.08 15.60
C GLU A 166 10.21 -7.29 14.51
N LEU A 167 9.91 -7.53 13.24
CA LEU A 167 10.49 -6.78 12.13
C LEU A 167 10.17 -5.28 12.18
N MET A 168 8.95 -4.91 12.56
CA MET A 168 8.58 -3.50 12.74
C MET A 168 9.30 -2.86 13.94
N ILE A 169 9.63 -3.61 14.99
CA ILE A 169 10.43 -3.11 16.13
C ILE A 169 11.87 -2.83 15.69
N GLU A 170 12.46 -3.66 14.84
CA GLU A 170 13.79 -3.40 14.27
C GLU A 170 13.84 -2.09 13.47
N GLU A 171 12.73 -1.73 12.82
CA GLU A 171 12.57 -0.51 12.02
C GLU A 171 11.84 0.62 12.77
N VAL A 172 11.78 0.56 14.10
CA VAL A 172 10.94 1.46 14.93
C VAL A 172 11.23 2.95 14.72
N LYS A 173 12.45 3.34 14.33
CA LYS A 173 12.84 4.72 14.01
C LYS A 173 12.02 5.31 12.85
N ASN A 174 11.45 4.48 12.00
CA ASN A 174 10.61 4.89 10.87
C ASN A 174 9.21 5.34 11.29
N PHE A 175 8.79 5.05 12.53
CA PHE A 175 7.43 5.23 13.01
C PHE A 175 7.30 6.27 14.12
N ASP A 176 6.17 6.97 14.16
CA ASP A 176 5.78 7.76 15.35
C ASP A 176 5.53 6.80 16.52
N MET A 177 6.34 6.89 17.55
CA MET A 177 6.30 5.98 18.70
C MET A 177 4.93 5.96 19.39
N ARG A 178 4.20 7.08 19.44
CA ARG A 178 2.87 7.14 20.05
C ARG A 178 1.89 6.25 19.31
N TYR A 179 1.89 6.34 17.97
CA TYR A 179 1.04 5.52 17.12
C TYR A 179 1.51 4.08 17.09
N PHE A 180 2.82 3.85 17.10
CA PHE A 180 3.38 2.49 17.13
C PHE A 180 2.93 1.72 18.36
N LEU A 181 3.04 2.31 19.57
CA LEU A 181 2.61 1.66 20.82
C LEU A 181 1.08 1.42 20.84
N ALA A 182 0.30 2.39 20.35
CA ALA A 182 -1.15 2.22 20.24
C ALA A 182 -1.53 1.13 19.23
N PHE A 183 -0.80 1.03 18.12
CA PHE A 183 -0.97 0.01 17.09
C PHE A 183 -0.64 -1.38 17.63
N LEU A 184 0.49 -1.56 18.32
CA LEU A 184 0.86 -2.82 18.97
C LEU A 184 -0.23 -3.29 19.94
N LYS A 185 -0.71 -2.37 20.80
CA LYS A 185 -1.79 -2.68 21.73
C LYS A 185 -3.04 -3.15 20.99
N MET A 186 -3.45 -2.45 19.93
CA MET A 186 -4.61 -2.83 19.13
C MET A 186 -4.44 -4.24 18.53
N VAL A 187 -3.31 -4.49 17.86
CA VAL A 187 -3.03 -5.77 17.18
C VAL A 187 -3.03 -6.95 18.15
N HIS A 188 -2.65 -6.74 19.42
CA HIS A 188 -2.74 -7.77 20.45
C HIS A 188 -4.17 -8.01 20.97
N GLU A 189 -5.03 -7.01 20.93
CA GLU A 189 -6.39 -7.08 21.49
C GLU A 189 -7.45 -7.54 20.48
N ILE A 190 -7.19 -7.43 19.18
CA ILE A 190 -8.13 -7.80 18.11
C ILE A 190 -7.68 -9.05 17.36
N ASP A 191 -8.64 -9.74 16.76
CA ASP A 191 -8.36 -10.72 15.73
C ASP A 191 -8.09 -9.99 14.42
N VAL A 192 -6.81 -9.71 14.16
CA VAL A 192 -6.37 -8.95 12.98
C VAL A 192 -6.72 -9.70 11.70
N ASP A 193 -6.61 -11.03 11.72
CA ASP A 193 -6.89 -11.84 10.53
C ASP A 193 -8.36 -11.69 10.12
N GLN A 194 -9.27 -11.61 11.08
CA GLN A 194 -10.68 -11.33 10.82
C GLN A 194 -10.90 -9.91 10.28
N VAL A 195 -10.18 -8.91 10.80
CA VAL A 195 -10.30 -7.50 10.37
C VAL A 195 -9.81 -7.31 8.94
N ILE A 196 -8.69 -7.94 8.57
CA ILE A 196 -8.11 -7.82 7.23
C ILE A 196 -8.61 -8.89 6.25
N ALA A 197 -9.46 -9.83 6.71
CA ALA A 197 -10.02 -10.86 5.86
C ALA A 197 -10.74 -10.23 4.66
N PHE A 198 -10.39 -10.72 3.48
CA PHE A 198 -11.08 -10.44 2.24
C PHE A 198 -11.64 -11.77 1.71
N GLU A 199 -12.95 -11.94 1.83
CA GLU A 199 -13.62 -13.07 1.17
C GLU A 199 -13.75 -12.74 -0.31
N LYS A 200 -13.08 -13.51 -1.15
CA LYS A 200 -13.24 -13.43 -2.60
C LYS A 200 -14.67 -13.81 -2.93
N LEU A 201 -15.50 -12.82 -3.29
CA LEU A 201 -16.82 -13.11 -3.85
C LEU A 201 -16.61 -13.86 -5.17
N GLU A 202 -16.97 -15.14 -5.21
CA GLU A 202 -17.11 -15.86 -6.47
C GLU A 202 -18.29 -15.23 -7.20
N VAL A 203 -17.99 -14.32 -8.11
CA VAL A 203 -18.98 -13.82 -9.06
C VAL A 203 -18.93 -14.76 -10.24
N ASP A 204 -19.92 -15.65 -10.32
CA ASP A 204 -20.18 -16.41 -11.54
C ASP A 204 -20.56 -15.40 -12.65
N LEU A 205 -19.63 -15.16 -13.58
CA LEU A 205 -19.83 -14.36 -14.80
C LEU A 205 -20.23 -15.26 -15.95
#